data_fc4c2c2ddb0e0efd7190a44736884b31
#
_entry.id   fc4c2c2ddb0e0efd7190a44736884b31
#
_cell.length_a   1.000
_cell.length_b   1.000
_cell.length_c   1.000
_cell.angle_alpha   90.00
_cell.angle_beta   90.00
_cell.angle_gamma   90.00
#
_symmetry.space_group_name_H-M   'P 1'
#
loop_
_entity.id
_entity.type
_entity.pdbx_description
1 polymer ?
#
loop_
_entity_poly.entity_id
_entity_poly.type
_entity_poly.pdbx_seq_one_letter_code
_entity_poly.pdbx_strand_id
1 'polypeptide(L)'
;AATPAAVRVSVTAGSANHPVVTATDHPGVRAAAAAMAEVFGVEPYYTREGGSIHPVEMFDRLLGVPTVLVGFGLPDDRIHAPNEKFDLEQFRAGIRVLTRLWDGLASTLPRRAAHGR
;
A
#
# COMPACT_ATOMS: atom_id res chain seq x y z
N ALA A 1 16.24 18.08 -20.23
CA ALA A 1 15.99 19.52 -20.39
C ALA A 1 17.26 20.27 -20.06
N ALA A 2 17.63 21.30 -20.86
CA ALA A 2 18.82 22.09 -20.61
C ALA A 2 18.56 23.07 -19.46
N THR A 3 19.48 23.17 -18.50
CA THR A 3 19.41 24.13 -17.42
C THR A 3 19.76 25.53 -17.96
N PRO A 4 18.99 26.58 -17.68
CA PRO A 4 19.33 27.93 -18.08
C PRO A 4 20.71 28.35 -17.54
N ALA A 5 21.47 29.10 -18.32
CA ALA A 5 22.88 29.47 -17.97
C ALA A 5 23.03 30.20 -16.62
N ALA A 6 21.95 30.88 -16.16
CA ALA A 6 21.93 31.59 -14.88
C ALA A 6 21.62 30.70 -13.67
N VAL A 7 21.31 29.41 -13.88
CA VAL A 7 20.94 28.48 -12.82
C VAL A 7 22.06 27.45 -12.61
N ARG A 8 22.56 27.37 -11.40
CA ARG A 8 23.48 26.32 -10.99
C ARG A 8 22.69 25.20 -10.32
N VAL A 9 22.75 23.99 -10.86
CA VAL A 9 22.11 22.80 -10.31
C VAL A 9 23.17 21.88 -9.74
N SER A 10 23.00 21.47 -8.49
CA SER A 10 23.79 20.42 -7.86
C SER A 10 22.86 19.26 -7.52
N VAL A 11 23.23 18.06 -7.93
CA VAL A 11 22.46 16.83 -7.67
C VAL A 11 23.32 15.90 -6.84
N THR A 12 22.83 15.55 -5.67
CA THR A 12 23.46 14.52 -4.82
C THR A 12 22.56 13.28 -4.82
N ALA A 13 23.13 12.14 -5.17
CA ALA A 13 22.39 10.87 -5.10
C ALA A 13 22.19 10.47 -3.64
N GLY A 14 20.95 10.19 -3.28
CA GLY A 14 20.56 9.64 -1.98
C GLY A 14 20.24 8.14 -2.07
N SER A 15 19.54 7.63 -1.07
CA SER A 15 18.99 6.26 -1.11
C SER A 15 17.94 6.14 -2.22
N ALA A 16 17.96 5.03 -2.94
CA ALA A 16 17.00 4.73 -3.99
C ALA A 16 16.39 3.35 -3.77
N ASN A 17 15.12 3.21 -4.12
CA ASN A 17 14.43 1.93 -4.15
C ASN A 17 13.88 1.66 -5.54
N HIS A 18 13.75 0.39 -5.87
CA HIS A 18 13.04 -0.01 -7.08
C HIS A 18 11.52 0.11 -6.86
N PRO A 19 10.76 0.51 -7.89
CA PRO A 19 9.32 0.49 -7.83
C PRO A 19 8.81 -0.94 -7.73
N VAL A 20 7.78 -1.15 -6.92
CA VAL A 20 7.11 -2.45 -6.79
C VAL A 20 5.65 -2.29 -7.20
N VAL A 21 5.18 -3.22 -8.01
CA VAL A 21 3.77 -3.29 -8.43
C VAL A 21 3.26 -4.69 -8.16
N THR A 22 2.30 -4.80 -7.26
CA THR A 22 1.58 -6.06 -7.03
C THR A 22 0.45 -6.19 -8.05
N ALA A 23 0.35 -7.35 -8.69
CA ALA A 23 -0.68 -7.61 -9.69
C ALA A 23 -2.08 -7.53 -9.07
N THR A 24 -3.01 -6.89 -9.76
CA THR A 24 -4.39 -6.68 -9.25
C THR A 24 -5.19 -7.98 -9.12
N ASP A 25 -4.80 -9.01 -9.84
CA ASP A 25 -5.38 -10.35 -9.76
C ASP A 25 -4.75 -11.24 -8.68
N HIS A 26 -3.74 -10.72 -7.96
CA HIS A 26 -3.15 -11.45 -6.84
C HIS A 26 -4.21 -11.75 -5.76
N PRO A 27 -4.26 -12.98 -5.20
CA PRO A 27 -5.28 -13.36 -4.22
C PRO A 27 -5.38 -12.41 -3.01
N GLY A 28 -4.25 -11.90 -2.51
CA GLY A 28 -4.23 -10.92 -1.42
C GLY A 28 -4.84 -9.57 -1.80
N VAL A 29 -4.65 -9.12 -3.05
CA VAL A 29 -5.26 -7.89 -3.54
C VAL A 29 -6.78 -8.06 -3.67
N ARG A 30 -7.23 -9.19 -4.19
CA ARG A 30 -8.67 -9.50 -4.27
C ARG A 30 -9.31 -9.62 -2.91
N ALA A 31 -8.64 -10.24 -1.94
CA ALA A 31 -9.14 -10.32 -0.55
C ALA A 31 -9.26 -8.92 0.08
N ALA A 32 -8.28 -8.03 -0.15
CA ALA A 32 -8.33 -6.66 0.33
C ALA A 32 -9.48 -5.87 -0.33
N ALA A 33 -9.64 -6.01 -1.65
CA ALA A 33 -10.72 -5.36 -2.38
C ALA A 33 -12.11 -5.82 -1.88
N ALA A 34 -12.31 -7.10 -1.69
CA ALA A 34 -13.56 -7.65 -1.16
C ALA A 34 -13.86 -7.14 0.25
N ALA A 35 -12.84 -7.09 1.14
CA ALA A 35 -12.99 -6.55 2.48
C ALA A 35 -13.35 -5.06 2.48
N MET A 36 -12.75 -4.28 1.58
CA MET A 36 -13.08 -2.86 1.41
C MET A 36 -14.49 -2.66 0.87
N ALA A 37 -14.87 -3.41 -0.18
CA ALA A 37 -16.21 -3.35 -0.76
C ALA A 37 -17.29 -3.69 0.27
N GLU A 38 -17.08 -4.71 1.11
CA GLU A 38 -18.02 -5.08 2.18
C GLU A 38 -18.21 -3.95 3.20
N VAL A 39 -17.11 -3.28 3.60
CA VAL A 39 -17.17 -2.27 4.67
C VAL A 39 -17.67 -0.92 4.16
N PHE A 40 -17.27 -0.52 2.95
CA PHE A 40 -17.61 0.79 2.39
C PHE A 40 -18.83 0.76 1.47
N GLY A 41 -19.31 -0.43 1.07
CA GLY A 41 -20.46 -0.58 0.18
C GLY A 41 -20.17 -0.19 -1.28
N VAL A 42 -18.93 0.03 -1.65
CA VAL A 42 -18.48 0.39 -3.01
C VAL A 42 -17.20 -0.36 -3.36
N GLU A 43 -17.03 -0.67 -4.64
CA GLU A 43 -15.80 -1.30 -5.12
C GLU A 43 -14.61 -0.33 -4.99
N PRO A 44 -13.47 -0.78 -4.49
CA PRO A 44 -12.27 0.06 -4.37
C PRO A 44 -11.63 0.29 -5.74
N TYR A 45 -10.97 1.44 -5.87
CA TYR A 45 -10.11 1.73 -7.02
C TYR A 45 -8.69 1.23 -6.77
N TYR A 46 -8.05 0.79 -7.85
CA TYR A 46 -6.63 0.45 -7.84
C TYR A 46 -5.84 1.64 -8.36
N THR A 47 -4.96 2.17 -7.52
CA THR A 47 -4.12 3.30 -7.88
C THR A 47 -2.65 2.88 -7.94
N ARG A 48 -1.85 3.64 -8.67
CA ARG A 48 -0.39 3.57 -8.62
C ARG A 48 0.09 4.83 -7.95
N GLU A 49 0.73 4.66 -6.81
CA GLU A 49 1.24 5.78 -6.02
C GLU A 49 2.73 6.00 -6.31
N GLY A 50 3.13 7.28 -6.36
CA GLY A 50 4.54 7.67 -6.50
C GLY A 50 5.28 7.71 -5.18
N GLY A 51 4.62 7.44 -4.05
CA GLY A 51 5.23 7.39 -2.73
C GLY A 51 6.18 6.21 -2.55
N SER A 52 7.28 6.42 -1.84
CA SER A 52 8.24 5.37 -1.55
C SER A 52 8.02 4.82 -0.14
N ILE A 53 7.75 3.52 -0.05
CA ILE A 53 7.71 2.78 1.20
C ILE A 53 8.84 1.74 1.14
N HIS A 54 10.00 2.07 1.70
CA HIS A 54 11.22 1.26 1.62
C HIS A 54 11.01 -0.23 1.99
N PRO A 55 10.26 -0.60 3.05
CA PRO A 55 10.02 -1.98 3.37
C PRO A 55 9.34 -2.81 2.28
N VAL A 56 8.53 -2.20 1.42
CA VAL A 56 7.80 -2.90 0.35
C VAL A 56 8.78 -3.56 -0.65
N GLU A 57 9.76 -2.79 -1.12
CA GLU A 57 10.82 -3.30 -2.00
C GLU A 57 11.65 -4.39 -1.29
N MET A 58 11.97 -4.18 -0.02
CA MET A 58 12.72 -5.15 0.76
C MET A 58 11.95 -6.47 0.94
N PHE A 59 10.65 -6.43 1.18
CA PHE A 59 9.83 -7.64 1.30
C PHE A 59 9.77 -8.41 -0.02
N ASP A 60 9.60 -7.69 -1.12
CA ASP A 60 9.63 -8.32 -2.46
C ASP A 60 11.00 -8.94 -2.75
N ARG A 61 12.07 -8.17 -2.63
CA ARG A 61 13.42 -8.60 -2.99
C ARG A 61 14.02 -9.66 -2.07
N LEU A 62 13.84 -9.53 -0.75
CA LEU A 62 14.49 -10.40 0.23
C LEU A 62 13.65 -11.62 0.62
N LEU A 63 12.34 -11.47 0.63
CA LEU A 63 11.42 -12.50 1.08
C LEU A 63 10.61 -13.12 -0.06
N GLY A 64 10.59 -12.49 -1.24
CA GLY A 64 9.74 -12.91 -2.36
C GLY A 64 8.25 -12.85 -2.00
N VAL A 65 7.87 -11.93 -1.10
CA VAL A 65 6.51 -11.80 -0.59
C VAL A 65 5.87 -10.55 -1.19
N PRO A 66 4.79 -10.67 -1.96
CA PRO A 66 4.07 -9.54 -2.49
C PRO A 66 3.41 -8.74 -1.36
N THR A 67 3.46 -7.42 -1.49
CA THR A 67 2.86 -6.50 -0.51
C THR A 67 1.59 -5.90 -1.08
N VAL A 68 0.51 -5.96 -0.32
CA VAL A 68 -0.75 -5.27 -0.65
C VAL A 68 -0.85 -4.00 0.20
N LEU A 69 -0.91 -2.86 -0.47
CA LEU A 69 -1.10 -1.57 0.19
C LEU A 69 -2.59 -1.22 0.20
N VAL A 70 -3.11 -0.88 1.36
CA VAL A 70 -4.49 -0.41 1.55
C VAL A 70 -4.44 0.93 2.26
N GLY A 71 -5.20 1.91 1.75
CA GLY A 71 -5.26 3.26 2.31
C GLY A 71 -6.66 3.62 2.75
N PHE A 72 -6.76 4.42 3.82
CA PHE A 72 -8.01 4.89 4.39
C PHE A 72 -8.04 6.43 4.51
N GLY A 73 -7.05 7.09 3.94
CA GLY A 73 -6.97 8.54 3.93
C GLY A 73 -8.02 9.19 3.02
N LEU A 74 -8.43 10.40 3.37
CA LEU A 74 -9.34 11.23 2.59
C LEU A 74 -8.54 12.31 1.85
N PRO A 75 -9.07 12.85 0.73
CA PRO A 75 -8.39 13.88 -0.04
C PRO A 75 -8.09 15.17 0.76
N ASP A 76 -8.85 15.42 1.83
CA ASP A 76 -8.69 16.61 2.69
C ASP A 76 -7.86 16.34 3.95
N ASP A 77 -7.24 15.17 4.08
CA ASP A 77 -6.40 14.82 5.25
C ASP A 77 -5.10 15.62 5.32
N ARG A 78 -4.71 16.29 4.23
CA ARG A 78 -3.50 17.13 4.16
C ARG A 78 -2.22 16.37 4.52
N ILE A 79 -2.08 15.16 4.04
CA ILE A 79 -0.95 14.28 4.30
C ILE A 79 0.37 15.01 4.02
N HIS A 80 1.31 14.98 4.96
CA HIS A 80 2.60 15.66 4.94
C HIS A 80 2.51 17.21 4.94
N ALA A 81 1.40 17.77 5.42
CA ALA A 81 1.19 19.21 5.48
C ALA A 81 0.78 19.68 6.89
N PRO A 82 0.88 20.99 7.20
CA PRO A 82 0.36 21.53 8.46
C PRO A 82 -1.12 21.22 8.65
N ASN A 83 -1.49 20.91 9.90
CA ASN A 83 -2.85 20.49 10.28
C ASN A 83 -3.30 19.21 9.58
N GLU A 84 -2.39 18.26 9.35
CA GLU A 84 -2.73 16.91 8.94
C GLU A 84 -3.73 16.31 9.92
N LYS A 85 -4.75 15.64 9.39
CA LYS A 85 -5.77 14.95 10.18
C LYS A 85 -5.96 13.53 9.70
N PHE A 86 -6.60 12.74 10.53
CA PHE A 86 -7.13 11.44 10.14
C PHE A 86 -8.57 11.33 10.65
N ASP A 87 -9.48 10.99 9.78
CA ASP A 87 -10.90 10.88 10.10
C ASP A 87 -11.18 9.65 10.99
N LEU A 88 -11.93 9.84 12.10
CA LEU A 88 -12.20 8.75 13.04
C LEU A 88 -13.13 7.67 12.48
N GLU A 89 -14.03 8.02 11.56
CA GLU A 89 -14.88 7.02 10.89
C GLU A 89 -14.05 6.19 9.91
N GLN A 90 -13.08 6.81 9.22
CA GLN A 90 -12.12 6.09 8.37
C GLN A 90 -11.22 5.18 9.21
N PHE A 91 -10.79 5.61 10.39
CA PHE A 91 -10.04 4.78 11.32
C PHE A 91 -10.84 3.53 11.73
N ARG A 92 -12.08 3.71 12.14
CA ARG A 92 -12.98 2.60 12.52
C ARG A 92 -13.30 1.69 11.34
N ALA A 93 -13.51 2.26 10.15
CA ALA A 93 -13.70 1.50 8.92
C ALA A 93 -12.46 0.67 8.60
N GLY A 94 -11.26 1.26 8.73
CA GLY A 94 -9.99 0.56 8.54
C GLY A 94 -9.85 -0.66 9.45
N ILE A 95 -10.21 -0.56 10.71
CA ILE A 95 -10.21 -1.72 11.64
C ILE A 95 -11.13 -2.82 11.12
N ARG A 96 -12.35 -2.47 10.67
CA ARG A 96 -13.30 -3.45 10.11
C ARG A 96 -12.75 -4.11 8.85
N VAL A 97 -12.16 -3.31 7.94
CA VAL A 97 -11.54 -3.85 6.71
C VAL A 97 -10.41 -4.82 7.05
N LEU A 98 -9.51 -4.45 7.95
CA LEU A 98 -8.39 -5.32 8.32
C LEU A 98 -8.88 -6.64 8.95
N THR A 99 -9.92 -6.60 9.78
CA THR A 99 -10.52 -7.81 10.34
C THR A 99 -11.04 -8.74 9.24
N ARG A 100 -11.81 -8.22 8.27
CA ARG A 100 -12.32 -8.96 7.12
C ARG A 100 -11.20 -9.48 6.22
N LEU A 101 -10.16 -8.65 6.03
CA LEU A 101 -9.00 -9.01 5.22
C LEU A 101 -8.29 -10.25 5.80
N TRP A 102 -8.09 -10.33 7.10
CA TRP A 102 -7.46 -11.50 7.72
C TRP A 102 -8.28 -12.78 7.50
N ASP A 103 -9.60 -12.71 7.64
CA ASP A 103 -10.48 -13.84 7.34
C ASP A 103 -10.40 -14.24 5.86
N GLY A 104 -10.42 -13.25 4.96
CA GLY A 104 -10.27 -13.46 3.52
C GLY A 104 -8.94 -14.10 3.15
N LEU A 105 -7.83 -13.63 3.71
CA LEU A 105 -6.50 -14.19 3.47
C LEU A 105 -6.40 -15.64 4.00
N ALA A 106 -6.95 -15.91 5.17
CA ALA A 106 -6.94 -17.26 5.75
C ALA A 106 -7.67 -18.29 4.87
N SER A 107 -8.67 -17.83 4.10
CA SER A 107 -9.46 -18.71 3.20
C SER A 107 -8.88 -18.84 1.80
N THR A 108 -8.09 -17.85 1.33
CA THR A 108 -7.63 -17.79 -0.06
C THR A 108 -6.15 -18.16 -0.25
N LEU A 109 -5.33 -17.94 0.78
CA LEU A 109 -3.92 -18.28 0.70
C LEU A 109 -3.66 -19.74 1.09
N PRO A 110 -2.76 -20.45 0.37
CA PRO A 110 -2.40 -21.80 0.74
C PRO A 110 -1.78 -21.81 2.14
N ARG A 111 -2.29 -22.68 3.00
CA ARG A 111 -1.66 -22.91 4.31
C ARG A 111 -0.25 -23.45 4.07
N ARG A 112 0.74 -22.72 4.53
CA ARG A 112 2.11 -23.23 4.56
C ARG A 112 2.10 -24.52 5.38
N ALA A 113 2.52 -25.63 4.77
CA ALA A 113 2.66 -26.89 5.51
C ALA A 113 3.57 -26.63 6.72
N ALA A 114 3.11 -27.02 7.91
CA ALA A 114 3.92 -26.89 9.11
C ALA A 114 5.22 -27.66 8.84
N HIS A 115 6.35 -26.95 8.83
CA HIS A 115 7.64 -27.59 8.79
C HIS A 115 7.73 -28.44 10.07
N GLY A 116 7.67 -29.75 9.94
CA GLY A 116 7.94 -30.66 11.02
C GLY A 116 9.29 -30.32 11.63
N ARG A 117 9.32 -30.23 12.94
CA ARG A 117 10.54 -30.07 13.73
C ARG A 117 11.39 -31.33 13.62
#